data_16138b6aa4aec0ced6f8a329a69ed74d
#
_entry.id   16138b6aa4aec0ced6f8a329a69ed74d
#
_cell.length_a   1.000
_cell.length_b   1.000
_cell.length_c   1.000
_cell.angle_alpha   90.00
_cell.angle_beta   90.00
_cell.angle_gamma   90.00
#
_symmetry.space_group_name_H-M   'P 1'
#
loop_
_entity.id
_entity.type
_entity.pdbx_description
1 polymer ?
#
loop_
_entity_poly.entity_id
_entity_poly.type
_entity_poly.pdbx_seq_one_letter_code
_entity_poly.pdbx_strand_id
1 'polypeptide(L)'
;MSKAAALSFSALAKRNRRIRAVLSEQREPDRFTFEEVRERFGIPVRKLAYLARTGALEATAEGGSLVVSREALLAYASQSERVLQVRHSSFLKTLGPGLITGASDDDPSGIGTYTSIGALYGLALAWLALYLLPMMTAVQETVARISIVTQRGLSSVIGDTYGKKVLFPLVVALLVANTVNIGADLGAMAASLQLLLPVEFAPTLVTVTVGIALLETFVPYHRYARILKWLAAALLAYVVTAVVVKPDWFSVLRSVAVPHVEFNAGFVAAMVATMGTTITPYLFFWQSSEELEEKKDRHTMGERRAAAVAVELREMRKDTYAGMGIANIVFLAIVITAATVLGAHGITEVSSASTAAAALKPLAGDFASALFTIGIFGVGLLAVPVMAGASAYALAEVFGWKEGLGRKVRQAPGFYAVIVVSLAVGLALNLLGIDPIKALYYAAILNGIVAPILMFFIFRIGSNKKIMGQFTGPWAIRVFGWIATVLMGASALVLVVLMATGAP
;
A
#
# COMPACT_ATOMS: atom_id res chain seq x y z
N MET A 1 -11.60 17.50 -16.25
CA MET A 1 -12.79 16.84 -16.87
C MET A 1 -13.39 17.76 -17.92
N SER A 2 -13.59 17.31 -19.16
CA SER A 2 -14.24 18.15 -20.17
C SER A 2 -15.73 18.34 -19.83
N LYS A 3 -16.28 19.52 -20.16
CA LYS A 3 -17.73 19.83 -20.04
C LYS A 3 -18.63 18.72 -20.62
N ALA A 4 -18.17 18.03 -21.67
CA ALA A 4 -18.87 16.91 -22.31
C ALA A 4 -19.03 15.69 -21.41
N ALA A 5 -18.07 15.37 -20.55
CA ALA A 5 -18.17 14.25 -19.60
C ALA A 5 -19.18 14.57 -18.48
N ALA A 6 -19.23 15.80 -17.99
CA ALA A 6 -20.20 16.22 -16.94
C ALA A 6 -21.65 16.22 -17.47
N LEU A 7 -21.88 16.67 -18.70
CA LEU A 7 -23.19 16.61 -19.37
C LEU A 7 -23.67 15.17 -19.59
N SER A 8 -22.80 14.25 -19.95
CA SER A 8 -23.07 12.81 -20.08
C SER A 8 -23.53 12.17 -18.76
N PHE A 9 -23.01 12.63 -17.63
CA PHE A 9 -23.34 12.10 -16.29
C PHE A 9 -24.69 12.57 -15.77
N SER A 10 -25.00 13.86 -15.92
CA SER A 10 -26.32 14.41 -15.57
C SER A 10 -27.42 13.71 -16.34
N ALA A 11 -27.20 13.44 -17.63
CA ALA A 11 -28.11 12.69 -18.47
C ALA A 11 -28.30 11.23 -18.01
N LEU A 12 -27.22 10.56 -17.57
CA LEU A 12 -27.29 9.18 -17.05
C LEU A 12 -28.07 9.11 -15.74
N ALA A 13 -27.81 10.02 -14.79
CA ALA A 13 -28.52 10.08 -13.52
C ALA A 13 -30.03 10.39 -13.71
N LYS A 14 -30.35 11.31 -14.61
CA LYS A 14 -31.74 11.65 -14.97
C LYS A 14 -32.46 10.46 -15.59
N ARG A 15 -31.80 9.72 -16.47
CA ARG A 15 -32.31 8.51 -17.09
C ARG A 15 -32.58 7.39 -16.08
N ASN A 16 -31.65 7.12 -15.16
CA ASN A 16 -31.81 6.07 -14.17
C ASN A 16 -32.94 6.37 -13.18
N ARG A 17 -33.10 7.63 -12.79
CA ARG A 17 -34.28 8.08 -12.01
C ARG A 17 -35.60 7.86 -12.77
N ARG A 18 -35.61 8.14 -14.08
CA ARG A 18 -36.78 7.88 -14.93
C ARG A 18 -37.10 6.38 -15.01
N ILE A 19 -36.08 5.51 -15.18
CA ILE A 19 -36.27 4.05 -15.21
C ILE A 19 -36.95 3.59 -13.91
N ARG A 20 -36.48 4.03 -12.74
CA ARG A 20 -37.08 3.65 -11.45
C ARG A 20 -38.49 4.19 -11.29
N ALA A 21 -38.72 5.45 -11.58
CA ALA A 21 -40.05 6.05 -11.45
C ALA A 21 -41.08 5.34 -12.30
N VAL A 22 -40.72 5.06 -13.55
CA VAL A 22 -41.65 4.35 -14.47
C VAL A 22 -41.86 2.90 -14.04
N LEU A 23 -40.79 2.17 -13.68
CA LEU A 23 -40.91 0.77 -13.32
C LEU A 23 -41.41 0.53 -11.88
N SER A 24 -41.55 1.57 -11.05
CA SER A 24 -42.19 1.47 -9.72
C SER A 24 -43.71 1.45 -9.82
N GLU A 25 -44.30 1.85 -10.94
CA GLU A 25 -45.73 1.79 -11.16
C GLU A 25 -46.16 0.34 -11.47
N GLN A 26 -47.18 -0.16 -10.76
CA GLN A 26 -47.65 -1.56 -10.85
C GLN A 26 -48.28 -1.93 -12.22
N ARG A 27 -48.47 -0.98 -13.13
CA ARG A 27 -49.09 -1.16 -14.46
C ARG A 27 -48.10 -1.50 -15.58
N GLU A 28 -46.82 -1.55 -15.33
CA GLU A 28 -45.78 -1.82 -16.34
C GLU A 28 -45.56 -3.32 -16.55
N PRO A 29 -45.24 -3.77 -17.77
CA PRO A 29 -44.97 -5.18 -18.05
C PRO A 29 -43.73 -5.68 -17.30
N ASP A 30 -43.72 -7.00 -16.97
CA ASP A 30 -42.59 -7.62 -16.26
C ASP A 30 -41.40 -7.86 -17.17
N ARG A 31 -41.53 -7.73 -18.47
CA ARG A 31 -40.47 -7.99 -19.45
C ARG A 31 -40.53 -6.96 -20.57
N PHE A 32 -39.36 -6.59 -21.09
CA PHE A 32 -39.18 -5.59 -22.12
C PHE A 32 -38.22 -6.11 -23.19
N THR A 33 -38.56 -5.93 -24.46
CA THR A 33 -37.62 -6.11 -25.56
C THR A 33 -36.58 -4.99 -25.58
N PHE A 34 -35.42 -5.21 -26.20
CA PHE A 34 -34.40 -4.19 -26.32
C PHE A 34 -34.86 -2.93 -27.06
N GLU A 35 -35.78 -3.07 -28.00
CA GLU A 35 -36.40 -1.93 -28.69
C GLU A 35 -37.34 -1.13 -27.77
N GLU A 36 -38.17 -1.77 -26.97
CA GLU A 36 -38.99 -1.09 -25.96
C GLU A 36 -38.17 -0.36 -24.92
N VAL A 37 -37.04 -0.98 -24.47
CA VAL A 37 -36.09 -0.30 -23.55
C VAL A 37 -35.43 0.91 -24.22
N ARG A 38 -35.13 0.84 -25.52
CA ARG A 38 -34.63 1.99 -26.30
C ARG A 38 -35.67 3.11 -26.34
N GLU A 39 -36.90 2.82 -26.70
CA GLU A 39 -37.94 3.81 -26.87
C GLU A 39 -38.35 4.48 -25.56
N ARG A 40 -38.56 3.68 -24.52
CA ARG A 40 -39.00 4.19 -23.20
C ARG A 40 -37.92 4.85 -22.37
N PHE A 41 -36.72 4.32 -22.40
CA PHE A 41 -35.61 4.75 -21.52
C PHE A 41 -34.42 5.35 -22.27
N GLY A 42 -34.43 5.39 -23.60
CA GLY A 42 -33.38 6.01 -24.41
C GLY A 42 -32.01 5.30 -24.31
N ILE A 43 -32.00 3.98 -24.07
CA ILE A 43 -30.79 3.18 -24.07
C ILE A 43 -30.58 2.56 -25.45
N PRO A 44 -29.54 2.90 -26.22
CA PRO A 44 -29.31 2.32 -27.53
C PRO A 44 -29.23 0.79 -27.52
N VAL A 45 -29.84 0.09 -28.46
CA VAL A 45 -29.84 -1.38 -28.56
C VAL A 45 -28.41 -1.96 -28.55
N ARG A 46 -27.48 -1.32 -29.27
CA ARG A 46 -26.04 -1.70 -29.24
C ARG A 46 -25.48 -1.69 -27.84
N LYS A 47 -25.88 -0.74 -26.99
CA LYS A 47 -25.46 -0.64 -25.60
C LYS A 47 -26.11 -1.72 -24.74
N LEU A 48 -27.38 -2.00 -24.94
CA LEU A 48 -28.09 -3.10 -24.26
C LEU A 48 -27.45 -4.46 -24.60
N ALA A 49 -27.15 -4.70 -25.87
CA ALA A 49 -26.48 -5.92 -26.33
C ALA A 49 -25.06 -6.04 -25.74
N TYR A 50 -24.32 -4.94 -25.61
CA TYR A 50 -23.02 -4.92 -24.92
C TYR A 50 -23.18 -5.23 -23.42
N LEU A 51 -24.16 -4.61 -22.75
CA LEU A 51 -24.41 -4.84 -21.32
C LEU A 51 -24.86 -6.28 -21.06
N ALA A 52 -25.67 -6.86 -21.92
CA ALA A 52 -26.08 -8.25 -21.82
C ALA A 52 -24.88 -9.22 -22.03
N ARG A 53 -24.06 -8.96 -23.05
CA ARG A 53 -22.87 -9.77 -23.33
C ARG A 53 -21.82 -9.72 -22.20
N THR A 54 -21.70 -8.59 -21.52
CA THR A 54 -20.76 -8.39 -20.40
C THR A 54 -21.34 -8.81 -19.05
N GLY A 55 -22.58 -9.34 -19.00
CA GLY A 55 -23.27 -9.71 -17.76
C GLY A 55 -23.70 -8.53 -16.88
N ALA A 56 -23.56 -7.29 -17.36
CA ALA A 56 -23.98 -6.08 -16.63
C ALA A 56 -25.52 -5.86 -16.68
N LEU A 57 -26.22 -6.57 -17.55
CA LEU A 57 -27.68 -6.57 -17.67
C LEU A 57 -28.11 -8.01 -17.98
N GLU A 58 -28.96 -8.60 -17.15
CA GLU A 58 -29.50 -9.93 -17.42
C GLU A 58 -30.56 -9.83 -18.55
N ALA A 59 -30.29 -10.57 -19.62
CA ALA A 59 -31.19 -10.67 -20.76
C ALA A 59 -31.34 -12.12 -21.16
N THR A 60 -32.57 -12.53 -21.50
CA THR A 60 -32.92 -13.85 -21.99
C THR A 60 -33.36 -13.77 -23.47
N ALA A 61 -33.07 -14.83 -24.25
CA ALA A 61 -33.55 -14.91 -25.61
C ALA A 61 -34.96 -15.54 -25.62
N GLU A 62 -35.95 -14.81 -26.07
CA GLU A 62 -37.35 -15.28 -26.21
C GLU A 62 -37.89 -14.87 -27.58
N GLY A 63 -38.48 -15.83 -28.30
CA GLY A 63 -39.08 -15.56 -29.61
C GLY A 63 -38.16 -14.94 -30.66
N GLY A 64 -36.84 -15.20 -30.60
CA GLY A 64 -35.85 -14.61 -31.50
C GLY A 64 -35.40 -13.20 -31.14
N SER A 65 -35.90 -12.62 -30.06
CA SER A 65 -35.52 -11.30 -29.55
C SER A 65 -34.87 -11.41 -28.14
N LEU A 66 -33.98 -10.48 -27.83
CA LEU A 66 -33.44 -10.37 -26.47
C LEU A 66 -34.41 -9.55 -25.61
N VAL A 67 -34.78 -10.13 -24.47
CA VAL A 67 -35.75 -9.59 -23.51
C VAL A 67 -35.06 -9.38 -22.17
N VAL A 68 -35.41 -8.30 -21.49
CA VAL A 68 -34.90 -7.93 -20.17
C VAL A 68 -36.05 -7.89 -19.17
N SER A 69 -35.87 -8.51 -18.01
CA SER A 69 -36.89 -8.44 -16.95
C SER A 69 -36.93 -7.04 -16.31
N ARG A 70 -38.10 -6.67 -15.76
CA ARG A 70 -38.30 -5.47 -14.95
C ARG A 70 -37.27 -5.39 -13.80
N GLU A 71 -37.06 -6.51 -13.12
CA GLU A 71 -36.10 -6.61 -12.02
C GLU A 71 -34.67 -6.36 -12.48
N ALA A 72 -34.27 -6.90 -13.64
CA ALA A 72 -32.94 -6.68 -14.19
C ALA A 72 -32.71 -5.21 -14.59
N LEU A 73 -33.72 -4.52 -15.13
CA LEU A 73 -33.65 -3.09 -15.41
C LEU A 73 -33.58 -2.23 -14.13
N LEU A 74 -34.37 -2.57 -13.12
CA LEU A 74 -34.32 -1.91 -11.81
C LEU A 74 -32.94 -2.13 -11.12
N ALA A 75 -32.43 -3.36 -11.18
CA ALA A 75 -31.08 -3.69 -10.67
C ALA A 75 -30.01 -2.88 -11.41
N TYR A 76 -30.07 -2.81 -12.74
CA TYR A 76 -29.14 -2.00 -13.55
C TYR A 76 -29.22 -0.51 -13.18
N ALA A 77 -30.43 0.06 -13.07
CA ALA A 77 -30.60 1.47 -12.72
C ALA A 77 -30.10 1.80 -11.31
N SER A 78 -30.36 0.92 -10.33
CA SER A 78 -29.90 1.08 -8.95
C SER A 78 -28.38 0.93 -8.82
N GLN A 79 -27.79 -0.01 -9.53
CA GLN A 79 -26.35 -0.23 -9.59
C GLN A 79 -25.61 0.96 -10.24
N SER A 80 -26.18 1.49 -11.33
CA SER A 80 -25.62 2.66 -12.01
C SER A 80 -25.69 3.93 -11.15
N GLU A 81 -26.67 4.08 -10.26
CA GLU A 81 -26.73 5.22 -9.33
C GLU A 81 -25.75 5.06 -8.16
N ARG A 82 -25.56 3.87 -7.62
CA ARG A 82 -24.50 3.62 -6.62
C ARG A 82 -23.12 4.00 -7.16
N VAL A 83 -22.85 3.63 -8.42
CA VAL A 83 -21.63 4.05 -9.13
C VAL A 83 -21.52 5.58 -9.28
N LEU A 84 -22.66 6.26 -9.51
CA LEU A 84 -22.72 7.73 -9.62
C LEU A 84 -22.58 8.42 -8.24
N GLN A 85 -23.15 7.86 -7.17
CA GLN A 85 -23.03 8.38 -5.81
C GLN A 85 -21.61 8.24 -5.25
N VAL A 86 -20.94 7.12 -5.48
CA VAL A 86 -19.53 6.91 -5.12
C VAL A 86 -18.64 7.92 -5.83
N ARG A 87 -18.97 8.31 -7.06
CA ARG A 87 -18.20 9.29 -7.83
C ARG A 87 -18.36 10.75 -7.36
N HIS A 88 -19.39 11.07 -6.57
CA HIS A 88 -19.61 12.38 -5.94
C HIS A 88 -19.14 12.44 -4.49
N SER A 89 -18.62 11.33 -3.93
CA SER A 89 -17.95 11.38 -2.64
C SER A 89 -16.69 12.24 -2.80
N SER A 90 -16.49 13.16 -1.86
CA SER A 90 -15.27 13.98 -1.76
C SER A 90 -14.05 13.06 -1.88
N PHE A 91 -12.99 13.50 -2.58
CA PHE A 91 -11.70 12.79 -2.69
C PHE A 91 -11.24 12.23 -1.33
N LEU A 92 -11.44 13.01 -0.25
CA LEU A 92 -11.14 12.60 1.12
C LEU A 92 -12.01 11.46 1.67
N LYS A 93 -13.20 11.20 1.11
CA LYS A 93 -14.07 10.08 1.51
C LYS A 93 -13.79 8.79 0.72
N THR A 94 -13.02 8.89 -0.37
CA THR A 94 -12.65 7.77 -1.24
C THR A 94 -11.24 7.24 -0.91
N LEU A 95 -10.58 7.80 0.10
CA LEU A 95 -9.27 7.38 0.56
C LEU A 95 -9.41 6.04 1.30
N GLY A 96 -9.02 4.98 0.62
CA GLY A 96 -9.13 3.59 1.03
C GLY A 96 -7.78 2.97 1.41
N PRO A 97 -7.65 1.64 1.28
CA PRO A 97 -6.45 0.89 1.65
C PRO A 97 -5.16 1.40 1.03
N GLY A 98 -5.20 1.90 -0.21
CA GLY A 98 -4.01 2.38 -0.92
C GLY A 98 -3.37 3.62 -0.31
N LEU A 99 -4.16 4.55 0.25
CA LEU A 99 -3.60 5.68 0.97
C LEU A 99 -2.99 5.27 2.32
N ILE A 100 -3.65 4.36 3.05
CA ILE A 100 -3.11 3.83 4.30
C ILE A 100 -1.81 3.08 4.01
N THR A 101 -1.78 2.28 2.95
CA THR A 101 -0.58 1.59 2.48
C THR A 101 0.55 2.58 2.18
N GLY A 102 0.27 3.67 1.45
CA GLY A 102 1.26 4.71 1.19
C GLY A 102 1.73 5.46 2.44
N ALA A 103 0.81 5.73 3.40
CA ALA A 103 1.19 6.35 4.67
C ALA A 103 2.01 5.42 5.59
N SER A 104 1.88 4.10 5.42
CA SER A 104 2.64 3.09 6.15
C SER A 104 3.96 2.73 5.45
N ASP A 105 4.13 3.12 4.18
CA ASP A 105 5.35 2.91 3.39
C ASP A 105 6.51 3.77 3.91
N ASP A 106 6.19 4.97 4.38
CA ASP A 106 7.15 5.87 5.05
C ASP A 106 7.28 5.55 6.55
N ASP A 107 7.43 4.29 6.90
CA ASP A 107 7.61 3.82 8.27
C ASP A 107 8.93 4.35 8.89
N PRO A 108 9.19 4.15 10.20
CA PRO A 108 10.46 4.55 10.79
C PRO A 108 11.67 4.01 10.04
N SER A 109 11.58 2.80 9.42
CA SER A 109 12.68 2.22 8.64
C SER A 109 12.96 3.02 7.36
N GLY A 110 11.91 3.51 6.70
CA GLY A 110 12.02 4.43 5.57
C GLY A 110 12.70 5.74 5.98
N ILE A 111 12.21 6.40 7.03
CA ILE A 111 12.78 7.66 7.51
C ILE A 111 14.27 7.50 7.87
N GLY A 112 14.61 6.44 8.61
CA GLY A 112 15.99 6.15 9.01
C GLY A 112 16.90 5.89 7.81
N THR A 113 16.45 5.06 6.87
CA THR A 113 17.19 4.72 5.65
C THR A 113 17.38 5.94 4.76
N TYR A 114 16.32 6.71 4.46
CA TYR A 114 16.39 7.89 3.60
C TYR A 114 17.26 9.00 4.20
N THR A 115 17.20 9.18 5.52
CA THR A 115 18.07 10.11 6.23
C THR A 115 19.53 9.67 6.13
N SER A 116 19.81 8.38 6.35
CA SER A 116 21.17 7.83 6.31
C SER A 116 21.79 7.93 4.92
N ILE A 117 21.05 7.56 3.86
CA ILE A 117 21.58 7.65 2.49
C ILE A 117 21.76 9.09 2.03
N GLY A 118 20.85 10.01 2.42
CA GLY A 118 20.97 11.43 2.13
C GLY A 118 22.19 12.06 2.83
N ALA A 119 22.45 11.68 4.08
CA ALA A 119 23.62 12.13 4.83
C ALA A 119 24.93 11.59 4.26
N LEU A 120 25.00 10.30 3.91
CA LEU A 120 26.22 9.61 3.49
C LEU A 120 26.55 9.84 2.01
N TYR A 121 25.54 9.71 1.13
CA TYR A 121 25.71 9.73 -0.33
C TYR A 121 25.15 11.00 -0.99
N GLY A 122 24.65 11.96 -0.19
CA GLY A 122 24.06 13.18 -0.71
C GLY A 122 22.87 12.86 -1.64
N LEU A 123 22.89 13.41 -2.83
CA LEU A 123 21.84 13.22 -3.85
C LEU A 123 22.09 12.03 -4.80
N ALA A 124 23.16 11.23 -4.57
CA ALA A 124 23.56 10.18 -5.50
C ALA A 124 22.45 9.10 -5.71
N LEU A 125 21.60 8.85 -4.71
CA LEU A 125 20.48 7.91 -4.78
C LEU A 125 19.12 8.58 -5.04
N ALA A 126 19.06 9.90 -5.26
CA ALA A 126 17.80 10.62 -5.48
C ALA A 126 17.05 10.19 -6.77
N TRP A 127 17.76 9.64 -7.77
CA TRP A 127 17.15 9.11 -8.99
C TRP A 127 16.17 7.96 -8.71
N LEU A 128 16.36 7.22 -7.62
CA LEU A 128 15.44 6.15 -7.22
C LEU A 128 14.02 6.69 -7.03
N ALA A 129 13.83 7.94 -6.59
CA ALA A 129 12.50 8.53 -6.45
C ALA A 129 11.71 8.51 -7.78
N LEU A 130 12.35 8.90 -8.88
CA LEU A 130 11.69 8.93 -10.20
C LEU A 130 11.41 7.52 -10.73
N TYR A 131 12.37 6.62 -10.59
CA TYR A 131 12.32 5.29 -11.21
C TYR A 131 11.53 4.29 -10.38
N LEU A 132 11.55 4.39 -9.04
CA LEU A 132 10.78 3.49 -8.17
C LEU A 132 9.29 3.81 -8.17
N LEU A 133 8.86 5.05 -8.36
CA LEU A 133 7.44 5.41 -8.34
C LEU A 133 6.57 4.54 -9.27
N PRO A 134 6.87 4.38 -10.57
CA PRO A 134 6.10 3.48 -11.42
C PRO A 134 6.24 2.00 -11.03
N MET A 135 7.37 1.60 -10.43
CA MET A 135 7.64 0.23 -10.01
C MET A 135 6.83 -0.13 -8.76
N MET A 136 6.89 0.68 -7.68
CA MET A 136 6.11 0.47 -6.46
C MET A 136 4.61 0.50 -6.74
N THR A 137 4.17 1.44 -7.57
CA THR A 137 2.78 1.54 -8.00
C THR A 137 2.33 0.29 -8.76
N ALA A 138 3.20 -0.27 -9.63
CA ALA A 138 2.91 -1.48 -10.38
C ALA A 138 2.76 -2.71 -9.46
N VAL A 139 3.59 -2.82 -8.43
CA VAL A 139 3.50 -3.92 -7.46
C VAL A 139 2.20 -3.83 -6.67
N GLN A 140 1.91 -2.67 -6.07
CA GLN A 140 0.72 -2.47 -5.24
C GLN A 140 -0.57 -2.60 -6.06
N GLU A 141 -0.63 -2.04 -7.28
CA GLU A 141 -1.78 -2.24 -8.17
C GLU A 141 -1.97 -3.72 -8.52
N THR A 142 -0.89 -4.48 -8.76
CA THR A 142 -1.00 -5.89 -9.13
C THR A 142 -1.51 -6.73 -7.96
N VAL A 143 -1.02 -6.48 -6.76
CA VAL A 143 -1.46 -7.16 -5.54
C VAL A 143 -2.93 -6.90 -5.25
N ALA A 144 -3.34 -5.63 -5.17
CA ALA A 144 -4.73 -5.24 -4.96
C ALA A 144 -5.66 -5.81 -6.05
N ARG A 145 -5.21 -5.80 -7.30
CA ARG A 145 -5.92 -6.39 -8.44
C ARG A 145 -6.12 -7.89 -8.29
N ILE A 146 -5.10 -8.64 -7.85
CA ILE A 146 -5.23 -10.09 -7.57
C ILE A 146 -6.34 -10.33 -6.56
N SER A 147 -6.35 -9.63 -5.43
CA SER A 147 -7.35 -9.80 -4.37
C SER A 147 -8.75 -9.41 -4.82
N ILE A 148 -8.89 -8.29 -5.55
CA ILE A 148 -10.17 -7.84 -6.09
C ILE A 148 -10.76 -8.85 -7.07
N VAL A 149 -9.93 -9.42 -7.96
CA VAL A 149 -10.39 -10.34 -9.00
C VAL A 149 -10.66 -11.73 -8.44
N THR A 150 -9.77 -12.25 -7.61
CA THR A 150 -9.88 -13.61 -7.06
C THR A 150 -10.76 -13.70 -5.84
N GLN A 151 -11.03 -12.58 -5.15
CA GLN A 151 -11.73 -12.51 -3.86
C GLN A 151 -11.05 -13.33 -2.77
N ARG A 152 -9.73 -13.41 -2.83
CA ARG A 152 -8.89 -14.21 -1.93
C ARG A 152 -7.61 -13.45 -1.62
N GLY A 153 -7.06 -13.69 -0.45
CA GLY A 153 -5.80 -13.13 -0.05
C GLY A 153 -4.61 -13.68 -0.83
N LEU A 154 -3.51 -12.95 -0.80
CA LEU A 154 -2.34 -13.22 -1.62
C LEU A 154 -1.72 -14.59 -1.32
N SER A 155 -1.60 -14.98 -0.04
CA SER A 155 -1.07 -16.29 0.34
C SER A 155 -1.93 -17.42 -0.19
N SER A 156 -3.26 -17.28 -0.07
CA SER A 156 -4.21 -18.28 -0.58
C SER A 156 -4.06 -18.50 -2.08
N VAL A 157 -3.91 -17.41 -2.86
CA VAL A 157 -3.75 -17.50 -4.33
C VAL A 157 -2.39 -18.10 -4.70
N ILE A 158 -1.31 -17.74 -4.00
CA ILE A 158 0.01 -18.35 -4.19
C ILE A 158 -0.04 -19.85 -3.87
N GLY A 159 -0.64 -20.20 -2.72
CA GLY A 159 -0.74 -21.59 -2.26
C GLY A 159 -1.50 -22.49 -3.22
N ASP A 160 -2.62 -22.00 -3.77
CA ASP A 160 -3.40 -22.76 -4.77
C ASP A 160 -2.68 -22.89 -6.11
N THR A 161 -1.88 -21.89 -6.48
CA THR A 161 -1.22 -21.86 -7.80
C THR A 161 0.08 -22.67 -7.79
N TYR A 162 0.88 -22.57 -6.72
CA TYR A 162 2.23 -23.15 -6.64
C TYR A 162 2.39 -24.21 -5.55
N GLY A 163 1.37 -24.40 -4.72
CA GLY A 163 1.37 -25.36 -3.63
C GLY A 163 1.99 -24.84 -2.33
N LYS A 164 1.65 -25.52 -1.22
CA LYS A 164 2.10 -25.14 0.14
C LYS A 164 3.62 -25.21 0.31
N LYS A 165 4.31 -26.06 -0.44
CA LYS A 165 5.79 -26.18 -0.39
C LYS A 165 6.52 -24.91 -0.85
N VAL A 166 5.91 -24.15 -1.76
CA VAL A 166 6.42 -22.83 -2.20
C VAL A 166 5.93 -21.74 -1.26
N LEU A 167 4.66 -21.76 -0.89
CA LEU A 167 4.06 -20.74 -0.06
C LEU A 167 4.73 -20.63 1.32
N PHE A 168 4.96 -21.76 2.00
CA PHE A 168 5.44 -21.77 3.37
C PHE A 168 6.80 -21.06 3.56
N PRO A 169 7.86 -21.35 2.76
CA PRO A 169 9.11 -20.60 2.85
C PRO A 169 8.94 -19.09 2.59
N LEU A 170 8.07 -18.70 1.66
CA LEU A 170 7.80 -17.29 1.36
C LEU A 170 7.17 -16.55 2.54
N VAL A 171 6.19 -17.20 3.20
CA VAL A 171 5.53 -16.63 4.37
C VAL A 171 6.48 -16.59 5.58
N VAL A 172 7.33 -17.60 5.75
CA VAL A 172 8.36 -17.58 6.81
C VAL A 172 9.37 -16.44 6.56
N ALA A 173 9.84 -16.26 5.32
CA ALA A 173 10.74 -15.17 4.98
C ALA A 173 10.09 -13.79 5.25
N LEU A 174 8.82 -13.61 4.87
CA LEU A 174 8.02 -12.43 5.19
C LEU A 174 7.93 -12.22 6.71
N LEU A 175 7.58 -13.26 7.47
CA LEU A 175 7.42 -13.18 8.93
C LEU A 175 8.72 -12.74 9.61
N VAL A 176 9.86 -13.31 9.20
CA VAL A 176 11.18 -12.93 9.71
C VAL A 176 11.49 -11.47 9.39
N ALA A 177 11.34 -11.07 8.13
CA ALA A 177 11.60 -9.70 7.70
C ALA A 177 10.71 -8.69 8.46
N ASN A 178 9.41 -8.97 8.57
CA ASN A 178 8.48 -8.10 9.29
C ASN A 178 8.82 -8.03 10.79
N THR A 179 9.18 -9.15 11.42
CA THR A 179 9.50 -9.18 12.85
C THR A 179 10.76 -8.37 13.17
N VAL A 180 11.78 -8.45 12.29
CA VAL A 180 12.99 -7.61 12.42
C VAL A 180 12.63 -6.14 12.24
N ASN A 181 11.81 -5.81 11.25
CA ASN A 181 11.39 -4.43 10.99
C ASN A 181 10.54 -3.87 12.16
N ILE A 182 9.58 -4.66 12.68
CA ILE A 182 8.81 -4.31 13.88
C ILE A 182 9.74 -3.99 15.05
N GLY A 183 10.76 -4.83 15.28
CA GLY A 183 11.76 -4.59 16.31
C GLY A 183 12.50 -3.26 16.11
N ALA A 184 12.98 -3.01 14.90
CA ALA A 184 13.67 -1.76 14.56
C ALA A 184 12.76 -0.53 14.76
N ASP A 185 11.51 -0.59 14.32
CA ASP A 185 10.54 0.50 14.47
C ASP A 185 10.19 0.77 15.93
N LEU A 186 9.95 -0.28 16.74
CA LEU A 186 9.71 -0.14 18.18
C LEU A 186 10.90 0.54 18.88
N GLY A 187 12.12 0.14 18.51
CA GLY A 187 13.34 0.75 19.02
C GLY A 187 13.47 2.22 18.65
N ALA A 188 13.20 2.56 17.38
CA ALA A 188 13.22 3.95 16.90
C ALA A 188 12.16 4.82 17.58
N MET A 189 10.95 4.28 17.79
CA MET A 189 9.89 4.96 18.55
C MET A 189 10.33 5.25 19.99
N ALA A 190 10.90 4.25 20.68
CA ALA A 190 11.41 4.42 22.04
C ALA A 190 12.57 5.44 22.10
N ALA A 191 13.53 5.37 21.17
CA ALA A 191 14.64 6.30 21.07
C ALA A 191 14.18 7.73 20.74
N SER A 192 13.17 7.90 19.92
CA SER A 192 12.63 9.23 19.60
C SER A 192 11.95 9.89 20.82
N LEU A 193 11.28 9.12 21.67
CA LEU A 193 10.67 9.63 22.91
C LEU A 193 11.72 10.13 23.91
N GLN A 194 12.92 9.51 23.92
CA GLN A 194 14.04 9.98 24.77
C GLN A 194 14.56 11.38 24.37
N LEU A 195 14.27 11.85 23.15
CA LEU A 195 14.59 13.22 22.74
C LEU A 195 13.77 14.28 23.48
N LEU A 196 12.59 13.90 23.96
CA LEU A 196 11.61 14.81 24.58
C LEU A 196 11.49 14.60 26.10
N LEU A 197 11.68 13.37 26.54
CA LEU A 197 11.39 12.96 27.91
C LEU A 197 12.67 12.32 28.50
N PRO A 198 13.01 12.62 29.75
CA PRO A 198 14.14 12.00 30.47
C PRO A 198 13.75 10.60 30.95
N VAL A 199 13.49 9.69 30.01
CA VAL A 199 13.05 8.31 30.29
C VAL A 199 14.11 7.30 29.86
N GLU A 200 14.17 6.17 30.54
CA GLU A 200 15.06 5.07 30.20
C GLU A 200 14.54 4.32 28.95
N PHE A 201 15.45 3.81 28.12
CA PHE A 201 15.11 3.14 26.87
C PHE A 201 14.26 1.87 27.08
N ALA A 202 14.70 0.96 27.94
CA ALA A 202 14.04 -0.34 28.09
C ALA A 202 12.60 -0.25 28.65
N PRO A 203 12.31 0.52 29.71
CA PRO A 203 10.92 0.73 30.15
C PRO A 203 10.04 1.42 29.11
N THR A 204 10.61 2.38 28.37
CA THR A 204 9.88 3.08 27.29
C THR A 204 9.53 2.12 26.16
N LEU A 205 10.49 1.31 25.72
CA LEU A 205 10.31 0.29 24.71
C LEU A 205 9.20 -0.71 25.10
N VAL A 206 9.25 -1.23 26.32
CA VAL A 206 8.23 -2.15 26.86
C VAL A 206 6.86 -1.46 26.86
N THR A 207 6.78 -0.22 27.33
CA THR A 207 5.53 0.54 27.40
C THR A 207 4.92 0.76 26.02
N VAL A 208 5.73 1.16 25.03
CA VAL A 208 5.31 1.33 23.63
C VAL A 208 4.83 0.02 23.05
N THR A 209 5.60 -1.06 23.22
CA THR A 209 5.24 -2.39 22.70
C THR A 209 3.93 -2.91 23.28
N VAL A 210 3.78 -2.83 24.61
CA VAL A 210 2.55 -3.24 25.29
C VAL A 210 1.38 -2.35 24.85
N GLY A 211 1.61 -1.05 24.75
CA GLY A 211 0.59 -0.09 24.27
C GLY A 211 0.08 -0.45 22.88
N ILE A 212 0.97 -0.79 21.94
CA ILE A 212 0.61 -1.22 20.58
C ILE A 212 -0.13 -2.57 20.63
N ALA A 213 0.37 -3.54 21.40
CA ALA A 213 -0.28 -4.84 21.53
C ALA A 213 -1.71 -4.74 22.07
N LEU A 214 -1.93 -3.89 23.07
CA LEU A 214 -3.27 -3.62 23.61
C LEU A 214 -4.14 -2.88 22.59
N LEU A 215 -3.58 -1.90 21.89
CA LEU A 215 -4.30 -1.14 20.87
C LEU A 215 -4.77 -2.06 19.74
N GLU A 216 -3.92 -2.91 19.19
CA GLU A 216 -4.28 -3.87 18.14
C GLU A 216 -5.29 -4.94 18.60
N THR A 217 -5.16 -5.37 19.85
CA THR A 217 -6.01 -6.43 20.42
C THR A 217 -7.43 -5.93 20.73
N PHE A 218 -7.56 -4.70 21.24
CA PHE A 218 -8.83 -4.20 21.79
C PHE A 218 -9.48 -3.08 20.98
N VAL A 219 -8.74 -2.38 20.11
CA VAL A 219 -9.28 -1.29 19.31
C VAL A 219 -9.34 -1.69 17.83
N PRO A 220 -10.52 -1.66 17.19
CA PRO A 220 -10.62 -1.93 15.76
C PRO A 220 -9.71 -1.01 14.93
N TYR A 221 -8.90 -1.59 14.04
CA TYR A 221 -7.91 -0.87 13.23
C TYR A 221 -8.46 0.39 12.58
N HIS A 222 -9.60 0.32 11.91
CA HIS A 222 -10.22 1.47 11.22
C HIS A 222 -10.54 2.69 12.10
N ARG A 223 -10.64 2.50 13.43
CA ARG A 223 -10.88 3.62 14.34
C ARG A 223 -9.61 4.42 14.60
N TYR A 224 -8.51 3.74 14.94
CA TYR A 224 -7.28 4.45 15.25
C TYR A 224 -6.49 4.85 14.01
N ALA A 225 -6.48 4.05 12.92
CA ALA A 225 -5.82 4.40 11.68
C ALA A 225 -6.31 5.75 11.10
N ARG A 226 -7.61 6.08 11.30
CA ARG A 226 -8.16 7.38 10.90
C ARG A 226 -7.51 8.55 11.63
N ILE A 227 -7.09 8.37 12.87
CA ILE A 227 -6.39 9.37 13.66
C ILE A 227 -4.92 9.40 13.30
N LEU A 228 -4.30 8.22 13.22
CA LEU A 228 -2.85 8.07 12.98
C LEU A 228 -2.38 8.63 11.64
N LYS A 229 -3.22 8.56 10.59
CA LYS A 229 -2.88 9.19 9.31
C LYS A 229 -2.64 10.71 9.42
N TRP A 230 -3.21 11.39 10.42
CA TRP A 230 -2.92 12.80 10.69
C TRP A 230 -1.57 12.98 11.37
N LEU A 231 -1.11 12.01 12.17
CA LEU A 231 0.23 12.00 12.73
C LEU A 231 1.28 11.75 11.64
N ALA A 232 0.99 10.85 10.70
CA ALA A 232 1.83 10.64 9.52
C ALA A 232 1.96 11.92 8.66
N ALA A 233 0.98 12.85 8.70
CA ALA A 233 1.10 14.14 8.05
C ALA A 233 2.28 15.00 8.60
N ALA A 234 2.81 14.69 9.78
CA ALA A 234 4.04 15.32 10.28
C ALA A 234 5.24 15.10 9.34
N LEU A 235 5.26 14.02 8.54
CA LEU A 235 6.28 13.78 7.51
C LEU A 235 6.29 14.84 6.40
N LEU A 236 5.18 15.53 6.18
CA LEU A 236 5.15 16.69 5.28
C LEU A 236 6.08 17.81 5.74
N ALA A 237 6.51 17.81 7.00
CA ALA A 237 7.55 18.69 7.47
C ALA A 237 8.86 18.53 6.70
N TYR A 238 9.21 17.31 6.28
CA TYR A 238 10.37 17.08 5.43
C TYR A 238 10.21 17.74 4.06
N VAL A 239 9.01 17.73 3.48
CA VAL A 239 8.71 18.41 2.22
C VAL A 239 8.89 19.92 2.36
N VAL A 240 8.40 20.48 3.46
CA VAL A 240 8.58 21.92 3.76
C VAL A 240 10.05 22.22 4.02
N THR A 241 10.76 21.38 4.79
CA THR A 241 12.20 21.55 5.07
C THR A 241 13.01 21.51 3.77
N ALA A 242 12.74 20.57 2.87
CA ALA A 242 13.42 20.47 1.58
C ALA A 242 13.32 21.77 0.74
N VAL A 243 12.23 22.52 0.90
CA VAL A 243 12.05 23.83 0.26
C VAL A 243 12.79 24.94 1.03
N VAL A 244 12.69 24.92 2.35
CA VAL A 244 13.27 25.96 3.25
C VAL A 244 14.80 25.98 3.18
N VAL A 245 15.44 24.82 3.07
CA VAL A 245 16.91 24.71 2.99
C VAL A 245 17.50 25.22 1.70
N LYS A 246 16.66 25.60 0.71
CA LYS A 246 17.04 26.17 -0.59
C LYS A 246 18.17 25.38 -1.27
N PRO A 247 18.00 24.08 -1.52
CA PRO A 247 19.01 23.30 -2.21
C PRO A 247 19.23 23.85 -3.63
N ASP A 248 20.37 23.50 -4.25
CA ASP A 248 20.52 23.72 -5.67
C ASP A 248 19.53 22.83 -6.45
N TRP A 249 18.41 23.39 -6.83
CA TRP A 249 17.33 22.67 -7.54
C TRP A 249 17.78 22.10 -8.89
N PHE A 250 18.78 22.71 -9.54
CA PHE A 250 19.32 22.17 -10.79
C PHE A 250 20.07 20.86 -10.52
N SER A 251 20.92 20.82 -9.49
CA SER A 251 21.59 19.61 -9.04
C SER A 251 20.60 18.53 -8.56
N VAL A 252 19.55 18.91 -7.83
CA VAL A 252 18.48 17.99 -7.44
C VAL A 252 17.81 17.36 -8.65
N LEU A 253 17.35 18.18 -9.61
CA LEU A 253 16.67 17.69 -10.81
C LEU A 253 17.59 16.81 -11.67
N ARG A 254 18.86 17.17 -11.79
CA ARG A 254 19.85 16.36 -12.48
C ARG A 254 20.04 15.01 -11.81
N SER A 255 20.20 15.00 -10.47
CA SER A 255 20.38 13.77 -9.68
C SER A 255 19.15 12.86 -9.68
N VAL A 256 17.94 13.44 -9.77
CA VAL A 256 16.68 12.67 -9.91
C VAL A 256 16.54 12.08 -11.31
N ALA A 257 17.00 12.80 -12.35
CA ALA A 257 16.83 12.37 -13.75
C ALA A 257 17.90 11.38 -14.21
N VAL A 258 19.15 11.51 -13.71
CA VAL A 258 20.30 10.74 -14.18
C VAL A 258 20.71 9.72 -13.12
N PRO A 259 20.55 8.41 -13.36
CA PRO A 259 21.00 7.38 -12.45
C PRO A 259 22.52 7.47 -12.21
N HIS A 260 22.91 7.37 -10.94
CA HIS A 260 24.30 7.21 -10.51
C HIS A 260 24.41 5.88 -9.74
N VAL A 261 25.35 5.02 -10.13
CA VAL A 261 25.55 3.71 -9.53
C VAL A 261 27.05 3.49 -9.32
N GLU A 262 27.39 3.14 -8.08
CA GLU A 262 28.72 2.68 -7.70
C GLU A 262 28.69 1.20 -7.37
N PHE A 263 29.67 0.45 -7.85
CA PHE A 263 29.76 -1.01 -7.63
C PHE A 263 30.67 -1.32 -6.43
N ASN A 264 30.35 -0.72 -5.27
CA ASN A 264 30.93 -1.09 -3.98
C ASN A 264 29.85 -1.60 -3.04
N ALA A 265 30.23 -2.39 -2.03
CA ALA A 265 29.28 -3.05 -1.14
C ALA A 265 28.41 -2.04 -0.36
N GLY A 266 28.97 -0.91 0.06
CA GLY A 266 28.25 0.13 0.80
C GLY A 266 27.17 0.80 -0.04
N PHE A 267 27.48 1.21 -1.27
CA PHE A 267 26.53 1.87 -2.17
C PHE A 267 25.43 0.90 -2.62
N VAL A 268 25.81 -0.34 -2.97
CA VAL A 268 24.82 -1.37 -3.36
C VAL A 268 23.91 -1.72 -2.19
N ALA A 269 24.45 -1.80 -0.96
CA ALA A 269 23.63 -2.00 0.25
C ALA A 269 22.63 -0.84 0.46
N ALA A 270 23.09 0.41 0.29
CA ALA A 270 22.23 1.59 0.37
C ALA A 270 21.13 1.59 -0.69
N MET A 271 21.46 1.17 -1.90
CA MET A 271 20.49 1.03 -3.00
C MET A 271 19.46 -0.09 -2.69
N VAL A 272 19.91 -1.26 -2.21
CA VAL A 272 19.04 -2.37 -1.79
C VAL A 272 18.15 -1.96 -0.62
N ALA A 273 18.70 -1.26 0.38
CA ALA A 273 17.94 -0.74 1.52
C ALA A 273 16.86 0.24 1.06
N THR A 274 17.21 1.20 0.20
CA THR A 274 16.26 2.17 -0.35
C THR A 274 15.13 1.48 -1.11
N MET A 275 15.46 0.54 -2.00
CA MET A 275 14.45 -0.23 -2.73
C MET A 275 13.61 -1.12 -1.81
N GLY A 276 14.21 -1.69 -0.78
CA GLY A 276 13.55 -2.60 0.17
C GLY A 276 12.58 -1.91 1.11
N THR A 277 12.86 -0.66 1.51
CA THR A 277 11.93 0.13 2.32
C THR A 277 10.86 0.82 1.48
N THR A 278 11.11 1.08 0.19
CA THR A 278 10.13 1.68 -0.73
C THR A 278 9.20 0.64 -1.37
N ILE A 279 9.69 -0.59 -1.63
CA ILE A 279 8.91 -1.70 -2.18
C ILE A 279 8.95 -2.83 -1.17
N THR A 280 8.23 -2.66 -0.09
CA THR A 280 8.36 -3.52 1.09
C THR A 280 7.37 -4.69 1.08
N PRO A 281 7.82 -5.91 1.44
CA PRO A 281 7.01 -7.11 1.35
C PRO A 281 5.72 -7.10 2.15
N TYR A 282 5.70 -6.48 3.34
CA TYR A 282 4.51 -6.48 4.20
C TYR A 282 3.32 -5.75 3.56
N LEU A 283 3.58 -4.70 2.78
CA LEU A 283 2.53 -3.96 2.09
C LEU A 283 1.82 -4.81 1.03
N PHE A 284 2.47 -5.84 0.47
CA PHE A 284 1.83 -6.73 -0.49
C PHE A 284 0.69 -7.53 0.16
N PHE A 285 0.96 -8.11 1.32
CA PHE A 285 -0.04 -8.91 2.05
C PHE A 285 -1.09 -8.00 2.70
N TRP A 286 -0.66 -6.87 3.26
CA TRP A 286 -1.55 -5.86 3.83
C TRP A 286 -2.56 -5.34 2.81
N GLN A 287 -2.09 -4.79 1.68
CA GLN A 287 -2.96 -4.28 0.61
C GLN A 287 -3.93 -5.35 0.12
N SER A 288 -3.45 -6.58 -0.04
CA SER A 288 -4.27 -7.72 -0.44
C SER A 288 -5.43 -7.98 0.53
N SER A 289 -5.16 -7.98 1.83
CA SER A 289 -6.14 -8.31 2.87
C SER A 289 -7.11 -7.17 3.15
N GLU A 290 -6.62 -5.92 3.19
CA GLU A 290 -7.46 -4.74 3.41
C GLU A 290 -8.47 -4.52 2.27
N GLU A 291 -8.08 -4.76 1.02
CA GLU A 291 -9.01 -4.73 -0.12
C GLU A 291 -10.18 -5.72 0.05
N LEU A 292 -9.95 -6.82 0.73
CA LEU A 292 -10.99 -7.81 1.03
C LEU A 292 -11.84 -7.42 2.24
N GLU A 293 -11.21 -6.90 3.33
CA GLU A 293 -11.94 -6.49 4.53
C GLU A 293 -12.86 -5.31 4.28
N GLU A 294 -12.38 -4.28 3.57
CA GLU A 294 -13.20 -3.10 3.22
C GLU A 294 -14.47 -3.48 2.44
N LYS A 295 -14.39 -4.58 1.67
CA LYS A 295 -15.54 -5.06 0.89
C LYS A 295 -16.50 -5.92 1.68
N LYS A 296 -16.00 -6.70 2.65
CA LYS A 296 -16.86 -7.42 3.60
C LYS A 296 -17.73 -6.44 4.38
N ASP A 297 -17.15 -5.34 4.83
CA ASP A 297 -17.85 -4.29 5.55
C ASP A 297 -18.92 -3.56 4.72
N ARG A 298 -18.72 -3.48 3.40
CA ARG A 298 -19.68 -2.85 2.49
C ARG A 298 -20.81 -3.77 2.03
N HIS A 299 -20.93 -5.00 2.54
CA HIS A 299 -21.92 -6.03 2.13
C HIS A 299 -21.97 -6.27 0.61
N THR A 300 -20.86 -6.12 -0.10
CA THR A 300 -20.78 -6.28 -1.55
C THR A 300 -20.45 -7.72 -2.00
N MET A 301 -20.47 -8.69 -1.08
CA MET A 301 -20.26 -10.11 -1.40
C MET A 301 -21.56 -10.73 -1.94
N GLY A 302 -21.67 -10.76 -3.23
CA GLY A 302 -22.70 -11.43 -4.01
C GLY A 302 -22.19 -11.71 -5.42
N GLU A 303 -22.99 -12.29 -6.32
CA GLU A 303 -22.59 -12.54 -7.71
C GLU A 303 -22.00 -11.29 -8.36
N ARG A 304 -20.66 -11.26 -8.49
CA ARG A 304 -19.94 -10.12 -9.00
C ARG A 304 -19.97 -10.10 -10.51
N ARG A 305 -20.66 -9.13 -11.05
CA ARG A 305 -20.63 -8.83 -12.49
C ARG A 305 -19.30 -8.16 -12.85
N ALA A 306 -18.73 -8.51 -13.99
CA ALA A 306 -17.47 -7.95 -14.51
C ALA A 306 -17.42 -6.41 -14.48
N ALA A 307 -18.58 -5.75 -14.62
CA ALA A 307 -18.70 -4.30 -14.53
C ALA A 307 -18.38 -3.76 -13.12
N ALA A 308 -18.76 -4.47 -12.05
CA ALA A 308 -18.47 -4.07 -10.68
C ALA A 308 -16.97 -4.17 -10.40
N VAL A 309 -16.33 -5.28 -10.80
CA VAL A 309 -14.88 -5.47 -10.71
C VAL A 309 -14.12 -4.37 -11.44
N ALA A 310 -14.56 -3.98 -12.64
CA ALA A 310 -13.91 -2.90 -13.41
C ALA A 310 -13.99 -1.53 -12.71
N VAL A 311 -15.09 -1.25 -12.00
CA VAL A 311 -15.26 -0.02 -11.21
C VAL A 311 -14.33 -0.04 -9.99
N GLU A 312 -14.33 -1.15 -9.26
CA GLU A 312 -13.47 -1.32 -8.08
C GLU A 312 -11.98 -1.19 -8.43
N LEU A 313 -11.55 -1.80 -9.53
CA LEU A 313 -10.17 -1.67 -10.03
C LEU A 313 -9.81 -0.22 -10.40
N ARG A 314 -10.78 0.58 -10.87
CA ARG A 314 -10.54 2.00 -11.16
C ARG A 314 -10.40 2.84 -9.89
N GLU A 315 -11.19 2.55 -8.86
CA GLU A 315 -11.13 3.24 -7.57
C GLU A 315 -9.84 2.89 -6.82
N MET A 316 -9.56 1.60 -6.69
CA MET A 316 -8.31 1.08 -6.14
C MET A 316 -7.09 1.73 -6.80
N ARG A 317 -7.05 1.79 -8.14
CA ARG A 317 -5.92 2.40 -8.86
C ARG A 317 -5.68 3.85 -8.48
N LYS A 318 -6.74 4.67 -8.32
CA LYS A 318 -6.58 6.08 -7.93
C LYS A 318 -6.06 6.23 -6.52
N ASP A 319 -6.56 5.41 -5.62
CA ASP A 319 -6.18 5.39 -4.23
C ASP A 319 -4.73 4.94 -4.07
N THR A 320 -4.36 3.82 -4.70
CA THR A 320 -2.98 3.31 -4.71
C THR A 320 -1.99 4.33 -5.30
N TYR A 321 -2.33 4.96 -6.43
CA TYR A 321 -1.44 5.93 -7.08
C TYR A 321 -1.27 7.18 -6.24
N ALA A 322 -2.32 7.63 -5.56
CA ALA A 322 -2.23 8.77 -4.65
C ALA A 322 -1.36 8.43 -3.42
N GLY A 323 -1.56 7.25 -2.81
CA GLY A 323 -0.76 6.79 -1.67
C GLY A 323 0.73 6.68 -2.01
N MET A 324 1.05 5.92 -3.06
CA MET A 324 2.44 5.72 -3.51
C MET A 324 3.10 7.03 -3.96
N GLY A 325 2.34 7.94 -4.61
CA GLY A 325 2.86 9.25 -5.00
C GLY A 325 3.23 10.13 -3.81
N ILE A 326 2.43 10.12 -2.74
CA ILE A 326 2.72 10.88 -1.51
C ILE A 326 3.96 10.30 -0.82
N ALA A 327 4.02 8.99 -0.61
CA ALA A 327 5.17 8.32 -0.01
C ALA A 327 6.47 8.65 -0.77
N ASN A 328 6.43 8.57 -2.08
CA ASN A 328 7.62 8.85 -2.90
C ASN A 328 8.08 10.33 -2.86
N ILE A 329 7.15 11.28 -2.69
CA ILE A 329 7.48 12.70 -2.46
C ILE A 329 8.15 12.87 -1.10
N VAL A 330 7.67 12.19 -0.06
CA VAL A 330 8.25 12.22 1.28
C VAL A 330 9.66 11.60 1.26
N PHE A 331 9.82 10.44 0.62
CA PHE A 331 11.14 9.84 0.39
C PHE A 331 12.13 10.85 -0.19
N LEU A 332 11.81 11.47 -1.33
CA LEU A 332 12.70 12.42 -1.99
C LEU A 332 12.99 13.64 -1.11
N ALA A 333 11.98 14.14 -0.39
CA ALA A 333 12.14 15.27 0.53
C ALA A 333 13.07 14.94 1.72
N ILE A 334 12.99 13.72 2.27
CA ILE A 334 13.90 13.28 3.34
C ILE A 334 15.34 13.22 2.83
N VAL A 335 15.57 12.63 1.64
CA VAL A 335 16.91 12.55 1.03
C VAL A 335 17.48 13.94 0.78
N ILE A 336 16.72 14.87 0.18
CA ILE A 336 17.16 16.25 -0.08
C ILE A 336 17.51 16.96 1.24
N THR A 337 16.64 16.84 2.24
CA THR A 337 16.81 17.47 3.54
C THR A 337 18.08 16.95 4.23
N ALA A 338 18.26 15.63 4.29
CA ALA A 338 19.41 15.01 4.91
C ALA A 338 20.71 15.33 4.16
N ALA A 339 20.71 15.29 2.83
CA ALA A 339 21.86 15.65 2.01
C ALA A 339 22.32 17.10 2.25
N THR A 340 21.35 18.04 2.30
CA THR A 340 21.65 19.47 2.43
C THR A 340 21.99 19.87 3.87
N VAL A 341 21.34 19.26 4.87
CA VAL A 341 21.51 19.67 6.29
C VAL A 341 22.59 18.84 6.98
N LEU A 342 22.64 17.54 6.76
CA LEU A 342 23.60 16.65 7.43
C LEU A 342 24.85 16.46 6.55
N GLY A 343 24.67 15.93 5.35
CA GLY A 343 25.78 15.59 4.44
C GLY A 343 26.66 16.79 4.08
N ALA A 344 26.08 17.95 3.75
CA ALA A 344 26.82 19.16 3.44
C ALA A 344 27.64 19.72 4.64
N HIS A 345 27.29 19.34 5.86
CA HIS A 345 28.01 19.73 7.07
C HIS A 345 28.94 18.61 7.60
N GLY A 346 29.20 17.58 6.79
CA GLY A 346 30.11 16.48 7.13
C GLY A 346 29.55 15.45 8.11
N ILE A 347 28.25 15.49 8.40
CA ILE A 347 27.58 14.48 9.23
C ILE A 347 27.12 13.36 8.29
N THR A 348 27.97 12.36 8.09
CA THR A 348 27.75 11.25 7.17
C THR A 348 27.20 10.00 7.86
N GLU A 349 27.38 9.86 9.16
CA GLU A 349 26.86 8.73 9.95
C GLU A 349 25.65 9.17 10.79
N VAL A 350 24.49 8.61 10.49
CA VAL A 350 23.26 8.81 11.26
C VAL A 350 23.12 7.66 12.24
N SER A 351 23.79 7.80 13.39
CA SER A 351 23.87 6.75 14.41
C SER A 351 22.89 6.94 15.57
N SER A 352 22.09 8.00 15.58
CA SER A 352 21.13 8.26 16.67
C SER A 352 19.90 9.01 16.21
N ALA A 353 18.82 8.89 16.99
CA ALA A 353 17.59 9.64 16.76
C ALA A 353 17.82 11.16 16.80
N SER A 354 18.75 11.66 17.64
CA SER A 354 19.08 13.08 17.69
C SER A 354 19.78 13.58 16.43
N THR A 355 20.66 12.77 15.83
CA THR A 355 21.30 13.09 14.55
C THR A 355 20.26 13.13 13.43
N ALA A 356 19.35 12.15 13.37
CA ALA A 356 18.27 12.16 12.39
C ALA A 356 17.34 13.37 12.56
N ALA A 357 16.97 13.73 13.80
CA ALA A 357 16.14 14.90 14.09
C ALA A 357 16.80 16.22 13.68
N ALA A 358 18.13 16.31 13.70
CA ALA A 358 18.86 17.51 13.30
C ALA A 358 18.61 17.89 11.83
N ALA A 359 18.21 16.96 10.97
CA ALA A 359 17.81 17.25 9.60
C ALA A 359 16.62 18.24 9.52
N LEU A 360 15.77 18.30 10.54
CA LEU A 360 14.61 19.21 10.61
C LEU A 360 14.91 20.57 11.25
N LYS A 361 16.13 20.80 11.75
CA LYS A 361 16.50 22.09 12.39
C LYS A 361 16.24 23.33 11.54
N PRO A 362 16.51 23.35 10.23
CA PRO A 362 16.25 24.53 9.40
C PRO A 362 14.79 25.00 9.38
N LEU A 363 13.84 24.06 9.54
CA LEU A 363 12.42 24.37 9.63
C LEU A 363 11.96 24.65 11.08
N ALA A 364 12.35 23.76 11.99
CA ALA A 364 11.74 23.68 13.32
C ALA A 364 12.65 24.23 14.44
N GLY A 365 13.93 24.58 14.16
CA GLY A 365 14.84 25.08 15.20
C GLY A 365 14.92 24.11 16.39
N ASP A 366 14.66 24.60 17.59
CA ASP A 366 14.67 23.82 18.83
C ASP A 366 13.52 22.79 18.89
N PHE A 367 12.47 22.95 18.09
CA PHE A 367 11.35 22.00 17.99
C PHE A 367 11.63 20.82 17.04
N ALA A 368 12.83 20.74 16.43
CA ALA A 368 13.18 19.68 15.49
C ALA A 368 13.01 18.29 16.11
N SER A 369 13.46 18.12 17.36
CA SER A 369 13.30 16.84 18.09
C SER A 369 11.85 16.49 18.34
N ALA A 370 10.98 17.46 18.67
CA ALA A 370 9.56 17.23 18.87
C ALA A 370 8.88 16.83 17.54
N LEU A 371 9.17 17.54 16.46
CA LEU A 371 8.61 17.26 15.14
C LEU A 371 9.04 15.87 14.63
N PHE A 372 10.32 15.53 14.80
CA PHE A 372 10.86 14.21 14.48
C PHE A 372 10.16 13.11 15.29
N THR A 373 10.05 13.30 16.61
CA THR A 373 9.41 12.32 17.51
C THR A 373 7.95 12.10 17.13
N ILE A 374 7.19 13.18 16.87
CA ILE A 374 5.79 13.08 16.42
C ILE A 374 5.71 12.32 15.09
N GLY A 375 6.64 12.57 14.17
CA GLY A 375 6.72 11.85 12.90
C GLY A 375 6.99 10.36 13.09
N ILE A 376 8.11 9.99 13.71
CA ILE A 376 8.52 8.59 13.95
C ILE A 376 7.47 7.84 14.77
N PHE A 377 6.97 8.44 15.85
CA PHE A 377 5.99 7.80 16.71
C PHE A 377 4.64 7.63 16.00
N GLY A 378 4.22 8.64 15.24
CA GLY A 378 2.95 8.62 14.50
C GLY A 378 2.94 7.58 13.40
N VAL A 379 4.00 7.52 12.58
CA VAL A 379 4.08 6.51 11.51
C VAL A 379 4.37 5.11 12.07
N GLY A 380 5.14 4.99 13.16
CA GLY A 380 5.37 3.71 13.82
C GLY A 380 4.08 3.12 14.41
N LEU A 381 3.22 3.94 15.05
CA LEU A 381 1.89 3.52 15.49
C LEU A 381 0.98 3.08 14.34
N LEU A 382 1.23 3.52 13.11
CA LEU A 382 0.49 3.07 11.93
C LEU A 382 1.15 1.83 11.31
N ALA A 383 2.47 1.84 11.11
CA ALA A 383 3.20 0.83 10.35
C ALA A 383 3.39 -0.48 11.14
N VAL A 384 3.69 -0.42 12.44
CA VAL A 384 3.89 -1.63 13.27
C VAL A 384 2.64 -2.54 13.26
N PRO A 385 1.40 -2.03 13.48
CA PRO A 385 0.18 -2.81 13.28
C PRO A 385 0.01 -3.36 11.86
N VAL A 386 0.36 -2.58 10.85
CA VAL A 386 0.27 -3.01 9.44
C VAL A 386 1.20 -4.21 9.19
N MET A 387 2.44 -4.17 9.69
CA MET A 387 3.41 -5.27 9.56
C MET A 387 2.99 -6.52 10.33
N ALA A 388 2.56 -6.34 11.58
CA ALA A 388 2.09 -7.43 12.42
C ALA A 388 0.82 -8.07 11.84
N GLY A 389 -0.12 -7.25 11.37
CA GLY A 389 -1.33 -7.67 10.67
C GLY A 389 -1.02 -8.40 9.36
N ALA A 390 -0.13 -7.88 8.53
CA ALA A 390 0.30 -8.53 7.27
C ALA A 390 0.87 -9.94 7.52
N SER A 391 1.71 -10.09 8.57
CA SER A 391 2.25 -11.37 9.01
C SER A 391 1.15 -12.33 9.47
N ALA A 392 0.19 -11.81 10.23
CA ALA A 392 -0.94 -12.59 10.75
C ALA A 392 -1.88 -13.03 9.62
N TYR A 393 -2.20 -12.19 8.65
CA TYR A 393 -2.96 -12.55 7.45
C TYR A 393 -2.24 -13.63 6.65
N ALA A 394 -0.96 -13.39 6.32
CA ALA A 394 -0.18 -14.33 5.53
C ALA A 394 -0.16 -15.73 6.16
N LEU A 395 0.09 -15.81 7.47
CA LEU A 395 0.16 -17.09 8.18
C LEU A 395 -1.22 -17.74 8.39
N ALA A 396 -2.25 -16.94 8.69
CA ALA A 396 -3.62 -17.43 8.85
C ALA A 396 -4.14 -18.08 7.56
N GLU A 397 -3.84 -17.47 6.40
CA GLU A 397 -4.19 -18.04 5.09
C GLU A 397 -3.48 -19.37 4.80
N VAL A 398 -2.20 -19.53 5.21
CA VAL A 398 -1.46 -20.81 5.06
C VAL A 398 -2.13 -21.95 5.82
N PHE A 399 -2.57 -21.66 7.04
CA PHE A 399 -3.16 -22.65 7.94
C PHE A 399 -4.69 -22.74 7.85
N GLY A 400 -5.33 -21.85 7.11
CA GLY A 400 -6.78 -21.77 6.99
C GLY A 400 -7.47 -21.32 8.29
N TRP A 401 -6.79 -20.47 9.08
CA TRP A 401 -7.35 -19.92 10.30
C TRP A 401 -8.35 -18.80 9.99
N LYS A 402 -9.22 -18.52 10.98
CA LYS A 402 -10.06 -17.32 10.92
C LYS A 402 -9.17 -16.08 11.09
N GLU A 403 -9.35 -15.10 10.23
CA GLU A 403 -8.53 -13.90 10.16
C GLU A 403 -9.39 -12.63 10.09
N GLY A 404 -8.79 -11.48 10.36
CA GLY A 404 -9.38 -10.15 10.18
C GLY A 404 -9.29 -9.29 11.44
N LEU A 405 -8.84 -8.05 11.25
CA LEU A 405 -8.73 -7.04 12.31
C LEU A 405 -10.10 -6.53 12.82
N GLY A 406 -11.18 -6.79 12.07
CA GLY A 406 -12.55 -6.56 12.51
C GLY A 406 -13.09 -7.63 13.45
N ARG A 407 -12.39 -8.77 13.65
CA ARG A 407 -12.82 -9.86 14.52
C ARG A 407 -12.33 -9.67 15.95
N LYS A 408 -13.04 -10.26 16.93
CA LYS A 408 -12.55 -10.32 18.31
C LYS A 408 -11.48 -11.40 18.45
N VAL A 409 -10.55 -11.24 19.40
CA VAL A 409 -9.48 -12.21 19.71
C VAL A 409 -10.00 -13.65 19.86
N ARG A 410 -11.14 -13.82 20.56
CA ARG A 410 -11.77 -15.14 20.75
C ARG A 410 -12.25 -15.78 19.44
N GLN A 411 -12.47 -15.00 18.41
CA GLN A 411 -12.95 -15.48 17.09
C GLN A 411 -11.80 -15.84 16.14
N ALA A 412 -10.60 -15.25 16.34
CA ALA A 412 -9.41 -15.46 15.53
C ALA A 412 -8.15 -15.56 16.42
N PRO A 413 -8.06 -16.53 17.35
CA PRO A 413 -6.98 -16.57 18.33
C PRO A 413 -5.60 -16.76 17.69
N GLY A 414 -5.47 -17.59 16.65
CA GLY A 414 -4.22 -17.80 15.93
C GLY A 414 -3.72 -16.52 15.23
N PHE A 415 -4.63 -15.77 14.64
CA PHE A 415 -4.32 -14.48 13.99
C PHE A 415 -3.72 -13.49 15.01
N TYR A 416 -4.37 -13.28 16.15
CA TYR A 416 -3.87 -12.38 17.18
C TYR A 416 -2.62 -12.91 17.90
N ALA A 417 -2.46 -14.24 17.99
CA ALA A 417 -1.22 -14.82 18.53
C ALA A 417 -0.01 -14.45 17.67
N VAL A 418 -0.13 -14.46 16.34
CA VAL A 418 0.96 -14.04 15.44
C VAL A 418 1.32 -12.57 15.69
N ILE A 419 0.34 -11.68 15.82
CA ILE A 419 0.56 -10.27 16.14
C ILE A 419 1.37 -10.12 17.43
N VAL A 420 0.88 -10.72 18.53
CA VAL A 420 1.52 -10.60 19.84
C VAL A 420 2.93 -11.20 19.84
N VAL A 421 3.11 -12.36 19.19
CA VAL A 421 4.44 -13.00 19.08
C VAL A 421 5.41 -12.14 18.27
N SER A 422 4.98 -11.58 17.15
CA SER A 422 5.83 -10.68 16.33
C SER A 422 6.28 -9.46 17.13
N LEU A 423 5.38 -8.83 17.89
CA LEU A 423 5.70 -7.71 18.79
C LEU A 423 6.66 -8.13 19.91
N ALA A 424 6.41 -9.28 20.54
CA ALA A 424 7.25 -9.78 21.63
C ALA A 424 8.67 -10.14 21.16
N VAL A 425 8.79 -10.76 19.98
CA VAL A 425 10.10 -11.05 19.37
C VAL A 425 10.79 -9.75 18.94
N GLY A 426 10.06 -8.80 18.33
CA GLY A 426 10.59 -7.47 18.00
C GLY A 426 11.10 -6.72 19.23
N LEU A 427 10.37 -6.77 20.35
CA LEU A 427 10.82 -6.25 21.64
C LEU A 427 12.13 -6.93 22.09
N ALA A 428 12.17 -8.26 22.05
CA ALA A 428 13.34 -9.03 22.48
C ALA A 428 14.60 -8.71 21.66
N LEU A 429 14.45 -8.48 20.34
CA LEU A 429 15.59 -8.11 19.48
C LEU A 429 16.26 -6.81 19.92
N ASN A 430 15.51 -5.83 20.42
CA ASN A 430 16.08 -4.58 20.95
C ASN A 430 16.88 -4.78 22.22
N LEU A 431 16.59 -5.82 23.01
CA LEU A 431 17.35 -6.12 24.23
C LEU A 431 18.72 -6.74 23.94
N LEU A 432 19.03 -7.09 22.68
CA LEU A 432 20.35 -7.55 22.24
C LEU A 432 21.37 -6.42 22.07
N GLY A 433 20.97 -5.16 22.33
CA GLY A 433 21.87 -4.01 22.32
C GLY A 433 22.24 -3.48 20.92
N ILE A 434 21.45 -3.81 19.90
CA ILE A 434 21.60 -3.24 18.54
C ILE A 434 21.08 -1.81 18.57
N ASP A 435 21.85 -0.88 17.97
CA ASP A 435 21.40 0.50 17.82
C ASP A 435 20.13 0.56 16.97
N PRO A 436 19.04 1.21 17.45
CA PRO A 436 17.74 1.20 16.77
C PRO A 436 17.80 1.79 15.35
N ILE A 437 18.59 2.85 15.13
CA ILE A 437 18.68 3.49 13.80
C ILE A 437 19.44 2.58 12.82
N LYS A 438 20.51 1.93 13.27
CA LYS A 438 21.19 0.93 12.45
C LYS A 438 20.29 -0.28 12.16
N ALA A 439 19.47 -0.68 13.13
CA ALA A 439 18.50 -1.77 12.94
C ALA A 439 17.47 -1.46 11.83
N LEU A 440 17.00 -0.21 11.71
CA LEU A 440 16.11 0.22 10.62
C LEU A 440 16.76 -0.01 9.25
N TYR A 441 18.02 0.39 9.11
CA TYR A 441 18.77 0.22 7.85
C TYR A 441 18.96 -1.26 7.48
N TYR A 442 19.32 -2.12 8.46
CA TYR A 442 19.44 -3.56 8.21
C TYR A 442 18.11 -4.23 7.91
N ALA A 443 17.01 -3.80 8.56
CA ALA A 443 15.66 -4.27 8.23
C ALA A 443 15.29 -3.92 6.79
N ALA A 444 15.63 -2.71 6.34
CA ALA A 444 15.39 -2.28 4.95
C ALA A 444 16.19 -3.13 3.94
N ILE A 445 17.45 -3.47 4.22
CA ILE A 445 18.24 -4.41 3.39
C ILE A 445 17.56 -5.78 3.33
N LEU A 446 17.13 -6.32 4.47
CA LEU A 446 16.44 -7.62 4.51
C LEU A 446 15.17 -7.62 3.67
N ASN A 447 14.37 -6.56 3.78
CA ASN A 447 13.18 -6.37 2.93
C ASN A 447 13.56 -6.32 1.44
N GLY A 448 14.65 -5.63 1.08
CA GLY A 448 15.15 -5.56 -0.29
C GLY A 448 15.59 -6.90 -0.87
N ILE A 449 16.02 -7.84 -0.03
CA ILE A 449 16.36 -9.21 -0.44
C ILE A 449 15.11 -10.09 -0.57
N VAL A 450 14.13 -9.95 0.32
CA VAL A 450 12.93 -10.79 0.34
C VAL A 450 11.90 -10.34 -0.72
N ALA A 451 11.77 -9.04 -0.96
CA ALA A 451 10.76 -8.49 -1.86
C ALA A 451 10.79 -9.08 -3.28
N PRO A 452 11.93 -9.15 -4.00
CA PRO A 452 11.95 -9.64 -5.39
C PRO A 452 11.51 -11.08 -5.53
N ILE A 453 11.72 -11.92 -4.51
CA ILE A 453 11.26 -13.31 -4.51
C ILE A 453 9.73 -13.36 -4.51
N LEU A 454 9.08 -12.57 -3.66
CA LEU A 454 7.62 -12.46 -3.60
C LEU A 454 7.05 -11.84 -4.87
N MET A 455 7.67 -10.76 -5.36
CA MET A 455 7.27 -10.06 -6.58
C MET A 455 7.27 -10.98 -7.81
N PHE A 456 8.21 -11.91 -7.92
CA PHE A 456 8.22 -12.91 -8.99
C PHE A 456 6.89 -13.69 -9.04
N PHE A 457 6.40 -14.19 -7.91
CA PHE A 457 5.13 -14.92 -7.85
C PHE A 457 3.93 -14.00 -8.10
N ILE A 458 3.95 -12.77 -7.54
CA ILE A 458 2.89 -11.77 -7.74
C ILE A 458 2.70 -11.48 -9.23
N PHE A 459 3.77 -11.17 -9.96
CA PHE A 459 3.67 -10.84 -11.40
C PHE A 459 3.38 -12.06 -12.28
N ARG A 460 3.80 -13.25 -11.88
CA ARG A 460 3.39 -14.50 -12.54
C ARG A 460 1.89 -14.74 -12.42
N ILE A 461 1.31 -14.50 -11.23
CA ILE A 461 -0.13 -14.61 -10.98
C ILE A 461 -0.88 -13.50 -11.70
N GLY A 462 -0.48 -12.23 -11.53
CA GLY A 462 -1.13 -11.05 -12.11
C GLY A 462 -1.14 -11.05 -13.65
N SER A 463 -0.20 -11.76 -14.27
CA SER A 463 -0.13 -11.95 -15.73
C SER A 463 -0.87 -13.20 -16.23
N ASN A 464 -1.34 -14.07 -15.34
CA ASN A 464 -1.94 -15.35 -15.72
C ASN A 464 -3.43 -15.18 -16.08
N LYS A 465 -3.75 -15.31 -17.37
CA LYS A 465 -5.13 -15.21 -17.86
C LYS A 465 -6.10 -16.25 -17.28
N LYS A 466 -5.60 -17.44 -16.85
CA LYS A 466 -6.46 -18.46 -16.23
C LYS A 466 -6.93 -18.03 -14.85
N ILE A 467 -6.15 -17.23 -14.11
CA ILE A 467 -6.48 -16.72 -12.78
C ILE A 467 -7.22 -15.38 -12.90
N MET A 468 -6.68 -14.45 -13.71
CA MET A 468 -7.13 -13.06 -13.78
C MET A 468 -8.19 -12.81 -14.86
N GLY A 469 -8.45 -13.79 -15.73
CA GLY A 469 -9.39 -13.64 -16.84
C GLY A 469 -9.05 -12.43 -17.73
N GLN A 470 -10.04 -11.59 -17.97
CA GLN A 470 -9.89 -10.33 -18.73
C GLN A 470 -9.26 -9.19 -17.91
N PHE A 471 -9.04 -9.38 -16.61
CA PHE A 471 -8.56 -8.36 -15.68
C PHE A 471 -7.06 -8.45 -15.40
N THR A 472 -6.29 -9.10 -16.24
CA THR A 472 -4.82 -8.98 -16.20
C THR A 472 -4.40 -7.52 -16.23
N GLY A 473 -3.32 -7.17 -15.51
CA GLY A 473 -2.80 -5.79 -15.45
C GLY A 473 -2.52 -5.21 -16.85
N PRO A 474 -2.64 -3.88 -17.04
CA PRO A 474 -2.22 -3.21 -18.26
C PRO A 474 -0.76 -3.54 -18.59
N TRP A 475 -0.39 -3.42 -19.87
CA TRP A 475 0.98 -3.73 -20.32
C TRP A 475 2.04 -2.97 -19.51
N ALA A 476 1.87 -1.67 -19.31
CA ALA A 476 2.82 -0.84 -18.58
C ALA A 476 3.04 -1.35 -17.12
N ILE A 477 1.96 -1.69 -16.40
CA ILE A 477 2.04 -2.22 -15.03
C ILE A 477 2.84 -3.54 -15.00
N ARG A 478 2.61 -4.43 -15.96
CA ARG A 478 3.37 -5.68 -16.05
C ARG A 478 4.84 -5.44 -16.34
N VAL A 479 5.16 -4.52 -17.26
CA VAL A 479 6.55 -4.19 -17.62
C VAL A 479 7.28 -3.57 -16.43
N PHE A 480 6.74 -2.51 -15.81
CA PHE A 480 7.37 -1.88 -14.66
C PHE A 480 7.51 -2.85 -13.47
N GLY A 481 6.54 -3.73 -13.27
CA GLY A 481 6.62 -4.74 -12.23
C GLY A 481 7.72 -5.76 -12.47
N TRP A 482 7.90 -6.25 -13.70
CA TRP A 482 9.01 -7.14 -14.03
C TRP A 482 10.37 -6.43 -13.97
N ILE A 483 10.45 -5.15 -14.41
CA ILE A 483 11.67 -4.34 -14.25
C ILE A 483 12.02 -4.22 -12.75
N ALA A 484 11.04 -3.90 -11.89
CA ALA A 484 11.25 -3.85 -10.45
C ALA A 484 11.78 -5.18 -9.89
N THR A 485 11.14 -6.31 -10.28
CA THR A 485 11.54 -7.65 -9.82
C THR A 485 12.98 -7.96 -10.22
N VAL A 486 13.34 -7.69 -11.47
CA VAL A 486 14.69 -7.97 -11.98
C VAL A 486 15.72 -7.02 -11.36
N LEU A 487 15.43 -5.72 -11.28
CA LEU A 487 16.33 -4.73 -10.72
C LEU A 487 16.63 -5.03 -9.25
N MET A 488 15.59 -5.22 -8.42
CA MET A 488 15.76 -5.54 -7.00
C MET A 488 16.45 -6.90 -6.80
N GLY A 489 16.07 -7.92 -7.58
CA GLY A 489 16.70 -9.23 -7.51
C GLY A 489 18.18 -9.20 -7.91
N ALA A 490 18.52 -8.48 -8.98
CA ALA A 490 19.90 -8.31 -9.40
C ALA A 490 20.72 -7.53 -8.35
N SER A 491 20.19 -6.43 -7.82
CA SER A 491 20.87 -5.65 -6.77
C SER A 491 21.07 -6.45 -5.49
N ALA A 492 20.07 -7.22 -5.05
CA ALA A 492 20.19 -8.11 -3.90
C ALA A 492 21.25 -9.21 -4.13
N LEU A 493 21.28 -9.81 -5.33
CA LEU A 493 22.29 -10.80 -5.68
C LEU A 493 23.70 -10.20 -5.68
N VAL A 494 23.88 -9.02 -6.30
CA VAL A 494 25.16 -8.32 -6.32
C VAL A 494 25.60 -8.02 -4.88
N LEU A 495 24.73 -7.55 -4.01
CA LEU A 495 25.03 -7.30 -2.61
C LEU A 495 25.53 -8.58 -1.91
N VAL A 496 24.80 -9.69 -2.05
CA VAL A 496 25.18 -10.97 -1.43
C VAL A 496 26.56 -11.44 -1.94
N VAL A 497 26.83 -11.28 -3.22
CA VAL A 497 28.14 -11.64 -3.82
C VAL A 497 29.25 -10.74 -3.26
N LEU A 498 29.07 -9.42 -3.21
CA LEU A 498 30.06 -8.49 -2.66
C LEU A 498 30.35 -8.79 -1.18
N MET A 499 29.32 -9.04 -0.38
CA MET A 499 29.48 -9.43 1.02
C MET A 499 30.22 -10.78 1.18
N ALA A 500 29.93 -11.76 0.34
CA ALA A 500 30.55 -13.08 0.40
C ALA A 500 32.02 -13.08 -0.08
N THR A 501 32.38 -12.20 -1.01
CA THR A 501 33.76 -12.07 -1.54
C THR A 501 34.62 -11.12 -0.71
N GLY A 502 34.04 -10.39 0.26
CA GLY A 502 34.75 -9.35 1.02
C GLY A 502 35.22 -8.20 0.14
N ALA A 503 34.61 -7.99 -1.01
CA ALA A 503 34.90 -6.86 -1.88
C ALA A 503 34.45 -5.56 -1.23
N PRO A 504 35.31 -4.52 -1.24
CA PRO A 504 35.02 -3.22 -0.60
C PRO A 504 33.82 -2.49 -1.21
#